data_7c4091e97f120d720f905427de160cde
#
_entry.id   7c4091e97f120d720f905427de160cde
#
_cell.length_a   1.000
_cell.length_b   1.000
_cell.length_c   1.000
_cell.angle_alpha   90.00
_cell.angle_beta   90.00
_cell.angle_gamma   90.00
#
_symmetry.space_group_name_H-M   'P 1'
#
loop_
_entity.id
_entity.type
_entity.pdbx_description
1 polymer ?
#
loop_
_entity_poly.entity_id
_entity_poly.type
_entity_poly.pdbx_seq_one_letter_code
_entity_poly.pdbx_strand_id
1 'polypeptide(L)'
;MGVFSALFGRFRPKMKLYFGLGGSSPGWNRDVYEQETVRAIIDCIASHAAKAEALHVVMDHNGRVKKIKRDSPYAKLLNQRPNSLMSGYDLKYKLVAQLEDKTTALAYIKWEGTTPVAILPISYQQFTFGEIAGGGYAVMFTDDTDGREYTLNVEDVVILRKFYNRRTLAGDSNQPIYNTLAMVRASDEGLTEALTVANKVAFKAKESHAGQG
;
A
#
# COMPACT_ATOMS: atom_id res chain seq x y z
N MET A 1 14.86 -14.74 1.88
CA MET A 1 14.39 -15.04 0.51
C MET A 1 12.98 -14.53 0.38
N GLY A 2 12.74 -13.58 -0.53
CA GLY A 2 11.41 -13.02 -0.75
C GLY A 2 10.43 -14.06 -1.29
N VAL A 3 9.15 -13.94 -0.94
CA VAL A 3 8.08 -14.86 -1.37
C VAL A 3 8.03 -14.98 -2.90
N PHE A 4 8.34 -13.91 -3.61
CA PHE A 4 8.38 -13.86 -5.07
C PHE A 4 9.57 -14.58 -5.69
N SER A 5 10.74 -14.63 -5.03
CA SER A 5 11.89 -15.34 -5.57
C SER A 5 11.69 -16.86 -5.66
N ALA A 6 10.83 -17.41 -4.79
CA ALA A 6 10.48 -18.83 -4.80
C ALA A 6 9.40 -19.18 -5.84
N LEU A 7 8.57 -18.20 -6.23
CA LEU A 7 7.44 -18.39 -7.15
C LEU A 7 7.78 -18.09 -8.61
N PHE A 8 8.70 -17.16 -8.85
CA PHE A 8 9.05 -16.68 -10.18
C PHE A 8 10.52 -16.91 -10.46
N GLY A 9 10.83 -18.05 -11.10
CA GLY A 9 12.09 -18.21 -11.79
C GLY A 9 12.29 -17.07 -12.79
N ARG A 10 13.52 -16.79 -13.17
CA ARG A 10 14.02 -15.68 -14.03
C ARG A 10 13.29 -15.54 -15.37
N PHE A 11 11.99 -15.22 -15.39
CA PHE A 11 11.27 -14.87 -16.59
C PHE A 11 11.43 -13.38 -16.83
N ARG A 12 12.29 -12.98 -17.77
CA ARG A 12 12.44 -11.60 -18.25
C ARG A 12 11.92 -11.51 -19.67
N PRO A 13 10.63 -11.17 -19.88
CA PRO A 13 10.13 -10.90 -21.22
C PRO A 13 10.85 -9.66 -21.78
N LYS A 14 11.14 -9.66 -23.08
CA LYS A 14 11.63 -8.45 -23.77
C LYS A 14 10.51 -7.42 -23.74
N MET A 15 10.67 -6.37 -22.94
CA MET A 15 9.72 -5.28 -22.80
C MET A 15 10.18 -4.05 -23.59
N LYS A 16 9.23 -3.36 -24.22
CA LYS A 16 9.39 -1.96 -24.65
C LYS A 16 8.88 -1.08 -23.50
N LEU A 17 9.80 -0.38 -22.84
CA LEU A 17 9.43 0.58 -21.80
C LEU A 17 8.79 1.81 -22.45
N TYR A 18 7.55 2.11 -22.10
CA TYR A 18 6.90 3.38 -22.43
C TYR A 18 7.15 4.37 -21.29
N PHE A 19 7.98 5.36 -21.57
CA PHE A 19 8.17 6.51 -20.68
C PHE A 19 6.84 7.26 -20.53
N GLY A 20 6.33 7.36 -19.33
CA GLY A 20 5.09 8.07 -19.01
C GLY A 20 3.92 7.21 -18.51
N LEU A 21 3.95 5.88 -18.70
CA LEU A 21 2.99 4.95 -18.11
C LEU A 21 3.42 4.46 -16.72
N GLY A 22 4.65 4.81 -16.30
CA GLY A 22 5.19 4.42 -15.02
C GLY A 22 4.79 5.38 -13.90
N GLY A 23 4.33 4.83 -12.81
CA GLY A 23 4.20 5.50 -11.55
C GLY A 23 5.30 5.03 -10.63
N SER A 24 6.42 5.74 -10.53
CA SER A 24 7.07 5.78 -9.24
C SER A 24 6.20 6.71 -8.40
N SER A 25 5.29 6.15 -7.63
CA SER A 25 4.78 6.87 -6.49
C SER A 25 5.86 6.71 -5.43
N PRO A 26 6.68 7.75 -5.14
CA PRO A 26 7.43 7.71 -3.92
C PRO A 26 6.37 7.53 -2.84
N GLY A 27 6.44 6.44 -2.10
CA GLY A 27 5.71 6.30 -0.86
C GLY A 27 5.97 7.56 -0.03
N TRP A 28 5.21 7.76 1.00
CA TRP A 28 5.53 8.74 2.01
C TRP A 28 7.04 8.65 2.27
N ASN A 29 7.75 9.78 2.21
CA ASN A 29 9.13 9.78 2.66
C ASN A 29 9.15 9.01 3.99
N ARG A 30 10.07 8.06 4.15
CA ARG A 30 10.13 7.17 5.32
C ARG A 30 9.88 7.93 6.63
N ASP A 31 10.40 9.16 6.71
CA ASP A 31 10.23 10.08 7.84
C ASP A 31 8.76 10.49 8.11
N VAL A 32 7.91 10.55 7.10
CA VAL A 32 6.50 10.95 7.25
C VAL A 32 5.63 9.76 7.67
N TYR A 33 5.87 8.57 7.09
CA TYR A 33 5.19 7.35 7.51
C TYR A 33 5.56 6.95 8.95
N GLU A 34 6.76 7.31 9.41
CA GLU A 34 7.21 7.07 10.79
C GLU A 34 6.55 8.01 11.81
N GLN A 35 5.85 9.07 11.38
CA GLN A 35 5.06 9.90 12.29
C GLN A 35 3.89 9.08 12.86
N GLU A 36 3.79 9.06 14.17
CA GLU A 36 2.78 8.30 14.91
C GLU A 36 1.35 8.64 14.45
N THR A 37 1.05 9.92 14.26
CA THR A 37 -0.25 10.40 13.79
C THR A 37 -0.61 9.85 12.41
N VAL A 38 0.33 9.86 11.45
CA VAL A 38 0.10 9.33 10.09
C VAL A 38 -0.13 7.84 10.12
N ARG A 39 0.68 7.11 10.88
CA ARG A 39 0.51 5.65 11.06
C ARG A 39 -0.82 5.30 11.70
N ALA A 40 -1.24 6.05 12.73
CA ALA A 40 -2.52 5.83 13.38
C ALA A 40 -3.71 6.09 12.44
N ILE A 41 -3.64 7.10 11.57
CA ILE A 41 -4.68 7.36 10.57
C ILE A 41 -4.73 6.23 9.54
N ILE A 42 -3.60 5.81 9.00
CA ILE A 42 -3.52 4.71 8.03
C ILE A 42 -4.04 3.40 8.66
N ASP A 43 -3.62 3.09 9.89
CA ASP A 43 -4.10 1.92 10.63
C ASP A 43 -5.61 1.95 10.85
N CYS A 44 -6.15 3.10 11.24
CA CYS A 44 -7.59 3.29 11.41
C CYS A 44 -8.36 3.02 10.11
N ILE A 45 -7.94 3.59 8.98
CA ILE A 45 -8.60 3.40 7.68
C ILE A 45 -8.47 1.93 7.23
N ALA A 46 -7.25 1.37 7.29
CA ALA A 46 -6.98 0.01 6.84
C ALA A 46 -7.73 -1.03 7.68
N SER A 47 -7.76 -0.88 9.01
CA SER A 47 -8.46 -1.81 9.90
C SER A 47 -9.99 -1.77 9.73
N HIS A 48 -10.57 -0.61 9.42
CA HIS A 48 -12.00 -0.51 9.11
C HIS A 48 -12.33 -1.12 7.74
N ALA A 49 -11.54 -0.81 6.72
CA ALA A 49 -11.72 -1.37 5.37
C ALA A 49 -11.53 -2.90 5.35
N ALA A 50 -10.59 -3.43 6.14
CA ALA A 50 -10.32 -4.87 6.21
C ALA A 50 -11.48 -5.69 6.78
N LYS A 51 -12.38 -5.08 7.56
CA LYS A 51 -13.60 -5.73 8.09
C LYS A 51 -14.69 -5.91 7.05
N ALA A 52 -14.61 -5.21 5.91
CA ALA A 52 -15.61 -5.32 4.86
C ALA A 52 -15.65 -6.74 4.26
N GLU A 53 -16.84 -7.30 4.09
CA GLU A 53 -17.06 -8.58 3.42
C GLU A 53 -17.09 -8.38 1.91
N ALA A 54 -16.28 -9.14 1.16
CA ALA A 54 -16.32 -9.15 -0.29
C ALA A 54 -17.37 -10.15 -0.77
N LEU A 55 -18.32 -9.71 -1.60
CA LEU A 55 -19.38 -10.55 -2.13
C LEU A 55 -19.17 -10.84 -3.62
N HIS A 56 -19.16 -12.12 -3.99
CA HIS A 56 -19.23 -12.52 -5.38
C HIS A 56 -20.70 -12.56 -5.82
N VAL A 57 -21.12 -11.57 -6.59
CA VAL A 57 -22.50 -11.43 -7.05
C VAL A 57 -22.62 -11.78 -8.54
N VAL A 58 -23.72 -12.43 -8.91
CA VAL A 58 -24.12 -12.61 -10.29
C VAL A 58 -25.23 -11.59 -10.57
N MET A 59 -25.03 -10.75 -11.57
CA MET A 59 -26.00 -9.74 -11.98
C MET A 59 -26.80 -10.23 -13.18
N ASP A 60 -28.01 -9.72 -13.34
CA ASP A 60 -28.80 -9.85 -14.56
C ASP A 60 -28.39 -8.76 -15.59
N HIS A 61 -29.01 -8.80 -16.77
CA HIS A 61 -28.76 -7.83 -17.85
C HIS A 61 -29.18 -6.38 -17.48
N ASN A 62 -29.97 -6.20 -16.42
CA ASN A 62 -30.39 -4.90 -15.90
C ASN A 62 -29.50 -4.40 -14.76
N GLY A 63 -28.40 -5.10 -14.42
CA GLY A 63 -27.49 -4.75 -13.34
C GLY A 63 -28.03 -5.07 -11.94
N ARG A 64 -29.13 -5.85 -11.81
CA ARG A 64 -29.66 -6.27 -10.53
C ARG A 64 -28.98 -7.55 -10.05
N VAL A 65 -28.73 -7.63 -8.75
CA VAL A 65 -28.16 -8.83 -8.14
C VAL A 65 -29.14 -10.00 -8.24
N LYS A 66 -28.79 -11.01 -9.04
CA LYS A 66 -29.57 -12.23 -9.21
C LYS A 66 -29.22 -13.29 -8.18
N LYS A 67 -27.93 -13.42 -7.84
CA LYS A 67 -27.45 -14.45 -6.92
C LYS A 67 -26.16 -13.99 -6.24
N ILE A 68 -26.00 -14.33 -4.97
CA ILE A 68 -24.75 -14.16 -4.20
C ILE A 68 -24.11 -15.55 -4.06
N LYS A 69 -22.86 -15.68 -4.52
CA LYS A 69 -22.05 -16.91 -4.44
C LYS A 69 -21.03 -16.78 -3.32
N ARG A 70 -21.43 -17.09 -2.08
CA ARG A 70 -20.54 -16.98 -0.91
C ARG A 70 -19.42 -18.02 -0.90
N ASP A 71 -19.63 -19.20 -1.48
CA ASP A 71 -18.66 -20.30 -1.53
C ASP A 71 -17.77 -20.30 -2.78
N SER A 72 -17.79 -19.22 -3.55
CA SER A 72 -16.93 -19.11 -4.73
C SER A 72 -15.45 -19.01 -4.34
N PRO A 73 -14.51 -19.47 -5.19
CA PRO A 73 -13.07 -19.33 -4.94
C PRO A 73 -12.68 -17.86 -4.65
N TYR A 74 -13.26 -16.92 -5.37
CA TYR A 74 -13.02 -15.48 -5.16
C TYR A 74 -13.44 -15.01 -3.76
N ALA A 75 -14.65 -15.38 -3.31
CA ALA A 75 -15.15 -14.99 -2.00
C ALA A 75 -14.30 -15.62 -0.88
N LYS A 76 -13.89 -16.89 -1.04
CA LYS A 76 -13.03 -17.58 -0.07
C LYS A 76 -11.64 -16.93 0.04
N LEU A 77 -11.02 -16.61 -1.10
CA LEU A 77 -9.72 -15.94 -1.12
C LEU A 77 -9.78 -14.55 -0.46
N LEU A 78 -10.82 -13.76 -0.75
CA LEU A 78 -10.92 -12.39 -0.24
C LEU A 78 -11.35 -12.32 1.24
N ASN A 79 -12.14 -13.28 1.72
CA ASN A 79 -12.69 -13.22 3.07
C ASN A 79 -12.04 -14.18 4.07
N GLN A 80 -11.51 -15.30 3.59
CA GLN A 80 -11.00 -16.34 4.47
C GLN A 80 -9.46 -16.40 4.40
N ARG A 81 -8.91 -16.97 3.33
CA ARG A 81 -7.48 -17.26 3.23
C ARG A 81 -6.94 -17.03 1.82
N PRO A 82 -6.40 -15.84 1.52
CA PRO A 82 -5.87 -15.50 0.21
C PRO A 82 -4.59 -16.29 -0.15
N ASN A 83 -3.83 -16.73 0.84
CA ASN A 83 -2.63 -17.54 0.68
C ASN A 83 -2.28 -18.24 2.01
N SER A 84 -1.18 -19.00 2.04
CA SER A 84 -0.76 -19.76 3.24
C SER A 84 -0.27 -18.89 4.41
N LEU A 85 0.04 -17.61 4.16
CA LEU A 85 0.72 -16.74 5.12
C LEU A 85 -0.19 -15.73 5.80
N MET A 86 -1.41 -15.47 5.27
CA MET A 86 -2.28 -14.41 5.76
C MET A 86 -3.76 -14.74 5.65
N SER A 87 -4.57 -14.09 6.47
CA SER A 87 -6.02 -14.12 6.42
C SER A 87 -6.58 -13.12 5.38
N GLY A 88 -7.88 -13.24 5.05
CA GLY A 88 -8.56 -12.27 4.21
C GLY A 88 -8.60 -10.86 4.82
N TYR A 89 -8.59 -10.77 6.15
CA TYR A 89 -8.43 -9.50 6.86
C TYR A 89 -7.04 -8.89 6.58
N ASP A 90 -5.97 -9.66 6.78
CA ASP A 90 -4.59 -9.19 6.61
C ASP A 90 -4.31 -8.74 5.16
N LEU A 91 -4.86 -9.47 4.16
CA LEU A 91 -4.74 -9.06 2.76
C LEU A 91 -5.37 -7.69 2.54
N LYS A 92 -6.62 -7.51 2.94
CA LYS A 92 -7.35 -6.24 2.77
C LYS A 92 -6.68 -5.10 3.52
N TYR A 93 -6.27 -5.35 4.76
CA TYR A 93 -5.52 -4.39 5.56
C TYR A 93 -4.24 -3.94 4.85
N LYS A 94 -3.42 -4.90 4.41
CA LYS A 94 -2.14 -4.59 3.74
C LYS A 94 -2.33 -3.82 2.44
N LEU A 95 -3.33 -4.18 1.62
CA LEU A 95 -3.63 -3.48 0.38
C LEU A 95 -4.11 -2.05 0.63
N VAL A 96 -4.96 -1.83 1.62
CA VAL A 96 -5.45 -0.49 1.96
C VAL A 96 -4.34 0.34 2.59
N ALA A 97 -3.55 -0.22 3.50
CA ALA A 97 -2.40 0.48 4.08
C ALA A 97 -1.41 0.92 2.98
N GLN A 98 -1.10 0.04 2.02
CA GLN A 98 -0.25 0.39 0.88
C GLN A 98 -0.88 1.44 -0.03
N LEU A 99 -2.20 1.38 -0.23
CA LEU A 99 -2.94 2.36 -1.03
C LEU A 99 -2.92 3.76 -0.40
N GLU A 100 -3.03 3.85 0.92
CA GLU A 100 -2.93 5.10 1.66
C GLU A 100 -1.49 5.65 1.69
N ASP A 101 -0.51 4.76 1.83
CA ASP A 101 0.91 5.11 1.82
C ASP A 101 1.40 5.52 0.42
N LYS A 102 1.19 4.68 -0.59
CA LYS A 102 1.81 4.79 -1.92
C LYS A 102 0.87 5.23 -3.04
N THR A 103 -0.40 5.51 -2.73
CA THR A 103 -1.48 5.84 -3.68
C THR A 103 -1.80 4.76 -4.73
N THR A 104 -0.99 3.72 -4.78
CA THR A 104 -1.20 2.54 -5.63
C THR A 104 -0.90 1.29 -4.81
N ALA A 105 -1.79 0.33 -4.81
CA ALA A 105 -1.54 -0.97 -4.21
C ALA A 105 -1.62 -2.06 -5.28
N LEU A 106 -0.70 -3.02 -5.23
CA LEU A 106 -0.57 -4.10 -6.17
C LEU A 106 -0.72 -5.45 -5.48
N ALA A 107 -1.45 -6.38 -6.11
CA ALA A 107 -1.49 -7.76 -5.68
C ALA A 107 -1.43 -8.70 -6.88
N TYR A 108 -0.67 -9.77 -6.78
CA TYR A 108 -0.59 -10.83 -7.77
C TYR A 108 -1.64 -11.89 -7.51
N ILE A 109 -2.35 -12.32 -8.54
CA ILE A 109 -3.29 -13.44 -8.51
C ILE A 109 -2.59 -14.65 -9.13
N LYS A 110 -2.44 -15.71 -8.33
CA LYS A 110 -1.98 -17.00 -8.84
C LYS A 110 -3.17 -17.80 -9.34
N TRP A 111 -3.06 -18.27 -10.58
CA TRP A 111 -4.09 -19.06 -11.24
C TRP A 111 -3.68 -20.53 -11.37
N GLU A 112 -4.66 -21.42 -11.28
CA GLU A 112 -4.59 -22.81 -11.75
C GLU A 112 -5.68 -23.01 -12.80
N GLY A 113 -5.30 -23.00 -14.07
CA GLY A 113 -6.24 -22.90 -15.19
C GLY A 113 -7.00 -21.57 -15.14
N THR A 114 -8.32 -21.60 -14.97
CA THR A 114 -9.20 -20.43 -14.86
C THR A 114 -9.61 -20.12 -13.42
N THR A 115 -9.08 -20.84 -12.44
CA THR A 115 -9.46 -20.69 -11.03
C THR A 115 -8.36 -19.96 -10.27
N PRO A 116 -8.67 -18.86 -9.56
CA PRO A 116 -7.70 -18.22 -8.70
C PRO A 116 -7.46 -19.08 -7.46
N VAL A 117 -6.21 -19.36 -7.15
CA VAL A 117 -5.81 -20.20 -6.01
C VAL A 117 -5.09 -19.44 -4.91
N ALA A 118 -4.50 -18.28 -5.22
CA ALA A 118 -3.91 -17.41 -4.22
C ALA A 118 -3.90 -15.95 -4.66
N ILE A 119 -3.89 -15.03 -3.68
CA ILE A 119 -3.67 -13.60 -3.87
C ILE A 119 -2.51 -13.20 -2.98
N LEU A 120 -1.48 -12.58 -3.57
CA LEU A 120 -0.25 -12.19 -2.91
C LEU A 120 -0.06 -10.68 -3.05
N PRO A 121 -0.11 -9.89 -1.96
CA PRO A 121 0.17 -8.46 -2.03
C PRO A 121 1.63 -8.25 -2.42
N ILE A 122 1.87 -7.32 -3.34
CA ILE A 122 3.20 -6.96 -3.84
C ILE A 122 3.71 -5.77 -3.02
N SER A 123 4.79 -5.99 -2.26
CA SER A 123 5.54 -4.90 -1.63
C SER A 123 6.60 -4.44 -2.61
N TYR A 124 6.56 -3.16 -3.00
CA TYR A 124 7.46 -2.62 -4.02
C TYR A 124 8.10 -1.31 -3.55
N GLN A 125 9.33 -1.07 -4.01
CA GLN A 125 9.99 0.24 -3.90
C GLN A 125 9.54 1.16 -5.04
N GLN A 126 9.55 0.64 -6.27
CA GLN A 126 9.10 1.31 -7.48
C GLN A 126 8.47 0.30 -8.44
N PHE A 127 7.63 0.77 -9.32
CA PHE A 127 7.05 -0.04 -10.37
C PHE A 127 6.86 0.76 -11.67
N THR A 128 6.81 0.05 -12.77
CA THR A 128 6.60 0.63 -14.12
C THR A 128 5.71 -0.29 -14.93
N PHE A 129 4.86 0.29 -15.75
CA PHE A 129 4.09 -0.45 -16.75
C PHE A 129 4.82 -0.42 -18.09
N GLY A 130 4.77 -1.53 -18.82
CA GLY A 130 5.35 -1.65 -20.14
C GLY A 130 4.53 -2.57 -21.04
N GLU A 131 4.72 -2.42 -22.35
CA GLU A 131 4.14 -3.32 -23.34
C GLU A 131 5.08 -4.50 -23.59
N ILE A 132 4.52 -5.69 -23.67
CA ILE A 132 5.28 -6.91 -23.94
C ILE A 132 5.47 -7.06 -25.45
N ALA A 133 6.67 -7.44 -25.88
CA ALA A 133 6.91 -7.78 -27.28
C ALA A 133 6.05 -9.01 -27.65
N GLY A 134 5.06 -8.79 -28.52
CA GLY A 134 4.06 -9.82 -28.88
C GLY A 134 2.64 -9.47 -28.43
N GLY A 135 2.44 -8.35 -27.75
CA GLY A 135 1.16 -7.81 -27.30
C GLY A 135 0.90 -8.05 -25.80
N GLY A 136 0.04 -7.20 -25.23
CA GLY A 136 -0.28 -7.19 -23.81
C GLY A 136 0.59 -6.24 -23.00
N TYR A 137 0.21 -6.08 -21.74
CA TYR A 137 0.89 -5.17 -20.80
C TYR A 137 1.47 -5.94 -19.62
N ALA A 138 2.60 -5.47 -19.11
CA ALA A 138 3.23 -6.00 -17.92
C ALA A 138 3.48 -4.90 -16.89
N VAL A 139 3.53 -5.31 -15.65
CA VAL A 139 4.02 -4.54 -14.52
C VAL A 139 5.42 -5.06 -14.17
N MET A 140 6.40 -4.17 -14.17
CA MET A 140 7.73 -4.42 -13.66
C MET A 140 7.89 -3.68 -12.34
N PHE A 141 8.34 -4.34 -11.31
CA PHE A 141 8.52 -3.74 -9.99
C PHE A 141 9.79 -4.25 -9.32
N THR A 142 10.37 -3.41 -8.47
CA THR A 142 11.46 -3.78 -7.58
C THR A 142 10.85 -4.18 -6.24
N ASP A 143 11.04 -5.43 -5.82
CA ASP A 143 10.54 -5.93 -4.53
C ASP A 143 11.25 -5.22 -3.36
N ASP A 144 10.46 -4.79 -2.36
CA ASP A 144 10.97 -4.04 -1.21
C ASP A 144 11.77 -4.92 -0.23
N THR A 145 11.59 -6.25 -0.32
CA THR A 145 12.21 -7.21 0.60
C THR A 145 13.59 -7.65 0.14
N ASP A 146 13.76 -7.94 -1.16
CA ASP A 146 15.01 -8.50 -1.71
C ASP A 146 15.69 -7.60 -2.75
N GLY A 147 15.08 -6.46 -3.09
CA GLY A 147 15.60 -5.49 -4.04
C GLY A 147 15.69 -6.00 -5.49
N ARG A 148 15.06 -7.12 -5.80
CA ARG A 148 15.08 -7.71 -7.14
C ARG A 148 13.93 -7.18 -8.00
N GLU A 149 14.19 -7.13 -9.30
CA GLU A 149 13.16 -6.79 -10.28
C GLU A 149 12.36 -8.03 -10.70
N TYR A 150 11.05 -7.88 -10.68
CA TYR A 150 10.08 -8.86 -11.15
C TYR A 150 9.20 -8.26 -12.22
N THR A 151 8.77 -9.10 -13.16
CA THR A 151 7.84 -8.70 -14.22
C THR A 151 6.65 -9.65 -14.22
N LEU A 152 5.44 -9.09 -14.18
CA LEU A 152 4.18 -9.83 -14.18
C LEU A 152 3.28 -9.29 -15.30
N ASN A 153 2.44 -10.16 -15.88
CA ASN A 153 1.38 -9.71 -16.77
C ASN A 153 0.36 -8.88 -16.00
N VAL A 154 -0.09 -7.77 -16.57
CA VAL A 154 -1.09 -6.90 -15.93
C VAL A 154 -2.40 -7.65 -15.66
N GLU A 155 -2.74 -8.63 -16.49
CA GLU A 155 -3.95 -9.46 -16.32
C GLU A 155 -3.93 -10.30 -15.04
N ASP A 156 -2.74 -10.60 -14.52
CA ASP A 156 -2.55 -11.34 -13.28
C ASP A 156 -2.38 -10.43 -12.06
N VAL A 157 -2.47 -9.10 -12.23
CA VAL A 157 -2.22 -8.13 -11.17
C VAL A 157 -3.46 -7.30 -10.88
N VAL A 158 -3.91 -7.32 -9.63
CA VAL A 158 -4.88 -6.35 -9.12
C VAL A 158 -4.17 -5.03 -8.86
N ILE A 159 -4.71 -3.96 -9.41
CA ILE A 159 -4.16 -2.60 -9.26
C ILE A 159 -5.22 -1.74 -8.59
N LEU A 160 -4.99 -1.35 -7.35
CA LEU A 160 -5.81 -0.37 -6.63
C LEU A 160 -5.14 1.00 -6.71
N ARG A 161 -5.95 2.05 -6.92
CA ARG A 161 -5.43 3.41 -7.16
C ARG A 161 -6.21 4.42 -6.34
N LYS A 162 -5.48 5.41 -5.79
CA LYS A 162 -6.03 6.59 -5.12
C LYS A 162 -5.60 7.84 -5.89
N PHE A 163 -6.43 8.87 -5.89
CA PHE A 163 -6.19 10.12 -6.66
C PHE A 163 -5.91 9.87 -8.16
N TYR A 164 -6.70 8.98 -8.75
CA TYR A 164 -6.55 8.56 -10.14
C TYR A 164 -7.19 9.58 -11.10
N ASN A 165 -6.44 10.64 -11.41
CA ASN A 165 -6.92 11.73 -12.27
C ASN A 165 -5.97 12.07 -13.43
N ARG A 166 -4.67 12.16 -13.19
CA ARG A 166 -3.70 12.64 -14.18
C ARG A 166 -2.95 11.51 -14.87
N ARG A 167 -2.72 10.40 -14.21
CA ARG A 167 -1.96 9.25 -14.72
C ARG A 167 -2.88 8.18 -15.26
N THR A 168 -2.47 7.51 -16.35
CA THR A 168 -3.29 6.51 -17.01
C THR A 168 -3.35 5.18 -16.28
N LEU A 169 -2.32 4.80 -15.53
CA LEU A 169 -2.22 3.46 -14.92
C LEU A 169 -1.86 3.46 -13.43
N ALA A 170 -1.40 4.56 -12.85
CA ALA A 170 -1.04 4.68 -11.44
C ALA A 170 -1.85 5.78 -10.74
N GLY A 171 -1.94 5.73 -9.41
CA GLY A 171 -2.45 6.84 -8.60
C GLY A 171 -1.53 8.07 -8.65
N ASP A 172 -2.09 9.25 -8.46
CA ASP A 172 -1.32 10.48 -8.33
C ASP A 172 -0.54 10.50 -7.00
N SER A 173 0.50 11.32 -6.93
CA SER A 173 1.36 11.42 -5.75
C SER A 173 0.66 12.08 -4.56
N ASN A 174 1.00 11.66 -3.33
CA ASN A 174 0.63 12.30 -2.07
C ASN A 174 1.43 13.59 -1.79
N GLN A 175 2.31 14.01 -2.69
CA GLN A 175 3.21 15.16 -2.51
C GLN A 175 2.53 16.45 -2.00
N PRO A 176 1.30 16.82 -2.42
CA PRO A 176 0.65 18.02 -1.90
C PRO A 176 0.44 18.03 -0.38
N ILE A 177 0.36 16.86 0.25
CA ILE A 177 0.15 16.73 1.69
C ILE A 177 1.48 16.83 2.47
N TYR A 178 2.61 16.57 1.83
CA TYR A 178 3.93 16.59 2.48
C TYR A 178 4.27 17.91 3.15
N ASN A 179 3.98 19.02 2.48
CA ASN A 179 4.27 20.34 3.03
C ASN A 179 3.46 20.61 4.31
N THR A 180 2.19 20.21 4.34
CA THR A 180 1.34 20.34 5.52
C THR A 180 1.84 19.47 6.67
N LEU A 181 2.25 18.23 6.38
CA LEU A 181 2.78 17.32 7.39
C LEU A 181 4.15 17.76 7.92
N ALA A 182 4.99 18.36 7.07
CA ALA A 182 6.25 18.96 7.50
C ALA A 182 6.01 20.14 8.44
N MET A 183 4.98 20.96 8.21
CA MET A 183 4.59 22.05 9.12
C MET A 183 4.07 21.52 10.46
N VAL A 184 3.23 20.47 10.44
CA VAL A 184 2.76 19.83 11.68
C VAL A 184 3.94 19.30 12.50
N ARG A 185 4.88 18.61 11.86
CA ARG A 185 6.09 18.10 12.52
C ARG A 185 6.92 19.23 13.14
N ALA A 186 7.18 20.29 12.39
CA ALA A 186 7.92 21.44 12.90
C ALA A 186 7.23 22.10 14.10
N SER A 187 5.89 22.13 14.09
CA SER A 187 5.10 22.64 15.23
C SER A 187 5.22 21.74 16.45
N ASP A 188 5.17 20.42 16.28
CA ASP A 188 5.29 19.44 17.37
C ASP A 188 6.71 19.47 17.98
N GLU A 189 7.74 19.59 17.15
CA GLU A 189 9.14 19.73 17.58
C GLU A 189 9.32 21.04 18.36
N GLY A 190 8.78 22.16 17.87
CA GLY A 190 8.82 23.46 18.55
C GLY A 190 8.09 23.48 19.88
N LEU A 191 6.93 22.83 19.99
CA LEU A 191 6.20 22.68 21.26
C LEU A 191 6.98 21.83 22.27
N THR A 192 7.58 20.75 21.81
CA THR A 192 8.40 19.86 22.65
C THR A 192 9.62 20.60 23.19
N GLU A 193 10.29 21.40 22.35
CA GLU A 193 11.42 22.22 22.75
C GLU A 193 11.00 23.31 23.76
N ALA A 194 9.88 24.00 23.50
CA ALA A 194 9.34 25.02 24.42
C ALA A 194 8.99 24.42 25.79
N LEU A 195 8.34 23.24 25.83
CA LEU A 195 8.05 22.53 27.08
C LEU A 195 9.30 22.08 27.80
N THR A 196 10.33 21.65 27.10
CA THR A 196 11.63 21.26 27.68
C THR A 196 12.33 22.45 28.31
N VAL A 197 12.32 23.60 27.65
CA VAL A 197 12.89 24.85 28.18
C VAL A 197 12.08 25.34 29.40
N ALA A 198 10.76 25.35 29.33
CA ALA A 198 9.90 25.73 30.46
C ALA A 198 10.12 24.86 31.68
N ASN A 199 10.25 23.55 31.51
CA ASN A 199 10.55 22.63 32.61
C ASN A 199 11.93 22.89 33.20
N LYS A 200 12.97 23.14 32.39
CA LYS A 200 14.31 23.49 32.90
C LYS A 200 14.30 24.79 33.71
N VAL A 201 13.54 25.79 33.26
CA VAL A 201 13.39 27.06 34.01
C VAL A 201 12.65 26.85 35.31
N ALA A 202 11.56 26.06 35.31
CA ALA A 202 10.83 25.74 36.55
C ALA A 202 11.67 24.96 37.56
N PHE A 203 12.51 24.02 37.12
CA PHE A 203 13.43 23.30 37.99
C PHE A 203 14.47 24.23 38.60
N LYS A 204 15.11 25.12 37.82
CA LYS A 204 16.06 26.10 38.33
C LYS A 204 15.45 27.07 39.35
N ALA A 205 14.23 27.54 39.12
CA ALA A 205 13.53 28.40 40.08
C ALA A 205 13.27 27.69 41.42
N LYS A 206 12.97 26.38 41.36
CA LYS A 206 12.73 25.57 42.58
C LYS A 206 14.02 25.32 43.40
N GLU A 207 15.15 25.11 42.74
CA GLU A 207 16.44 24.97 43.38
C GLU A 207 16.91 26.28 44.03
N SER A 208 16.67 27.46 43.40
CA SER A 208 17.02 28.75 43.96
C SER A 208 16.21 29.12 45.22
N HIS A 209 14.98 28.61 45.36
CA HIS A 209 14.18 28.80 46.57
C HIS A 209 14.53 27.81 47.69
N ALA A 210 15.06 26.64 47.38
CA ALA A 210 15.47 25.65 48.40
C ALA A 210 16.83 25.96 49.06
N GLY A 211 17.63 26.85 48.50
CA GLY A 211 18.94 27.25 49.03
C GLY A 211 18.92 28.50 49.91
N GLN A 212 17.75 29.07 50.26
CA GLN A 212 17.58 30.26 51.10
C GLN A 212 16.86 29.98 52.42
N GLY A 213 16.80 28.72 52.86
CA GLY A 213 16.23 28.29 54.13
C GLY A 213 17.29 27.82 55.13
#